data_fc4cf7f87c484c635370587c24ae6326
#
_entry.id   fc4cf7f87c484c635370587c24ae6326
#
_cell.length_a   1.000
_cell.length_b   1.000
_cell.length_c   1.000
_cell.angle_alpha   90.00
_cell.angle_beta   90.00
_cell.angle_gamma   90.00
#
_symmetry.space_group_name_H-M   'P 1'
#
loop_
_entity.id
_entity.type
_entity.pdbx_description
1 polymer ?
#
loop_
_entity_poly.entity_id
_entity_poly.type
_entity_poly.pdbx_seq_one_letter_code
_entity_poly.pdbx_strand_id
1 'polypeptide(L)'
;PYRRQRQMCIRDRDNKDNYYMRRVYLACVRSIDFLTSLPEWDGKNVIVQGGSQGGALALITAGLDTRVTACVANHPALSDMAGYKAGRAGGYPHFFRVAGMDTADKLNTMAYYDVVNFARRIKIPTYMTWGYNDDTCPPTTSYIVYNVLNCPKEALITPINEHWTSEATEYGHLLWIKRHLK
;
A
#
# COMPACT_ATOMS: atom_id res chain seq x y z
N PRO A 1 -14.50 -23.29 2.49
CA PRO A 1 -14.41 -22.00 1.79
C PRO A 1 -12.97 -21.50 1.67
N TYR A 2 -12.16 -21.54 2.76
CA TYR A 2 -10.77 -21.03 2.78
C TYR A 2 -9.82 -21.70 1.78
N ARG A 3 -9.95 -22.98 1.48
CA ARG A 3 -9.08 -23.68 0.51
C ARG A 3 -9.32 -23.22 -0.93
N ARG A 4 -10.57 -22.90 -1.31
CA ARG A 4 -10.90 -22.39 -2.65
C ARG A 4 -10.39 -20.96 -2.86
N GLN A 5 -10.46 -20.10 -1.86
CA GLN A 5 -9.90 -18.75 -1.93
C GLN A 5 -8.37 -18.76 -2.08
N ARG A 6 -7.64 -19.60 -1.32
CA ARG A 6 -6.19 -19.76 -1.49
C ARG A 6 -5.81 -20.26 -2.89
N GLN A 7 -6.57 -21.20 -3.46
CA GLN A 7 -6.32 -21.69 -4.82
C GLN A 7 -6.66 -20.66 -5.90
N MET A 8 -7.69 -19.84 -5.72
CA MET A 8 -8.00 -18.73 -6.64
C MET A 8 -6.87 -17.69 -6.64
N CYS A 9 -6.39 -17.27 -5.49
CA CYS A 9 -5.28 -16.30 -5.39
C CYS A 9 -3.95 -16.80 -5.97
N ILE A 10 -3.76 -18.08 -6.15
CA ILE A 10 -2.54 -18.66 -6.73
C ILE A 10 -2.63 -18.76 -8.27
N ARG A 11 -3.83 -19.05 -8.80
CA ARG A 11 -4.03 -19.28 -10.24
C ARG A 11 -4.32 -18.00 -11.04
N ASP A 12 -4.83 -16.96 -10.40
CA ASP A 12 -5.20 -15.72 -11.09
C ASP A 12 -4.00 -14.78 -11.37
N ARG A 13 -2.80 -15.10 -10.84
CA ARG A 13 -1.58 -14.30 -11.04
C ARG A 13 -0.94 -14.47 -12.42
N ASP A 14 -1.38 -15.42 -13.20
CA ASP A 14 -0.86 -15.63 -14.56
C ASP A 14 -1.41 -14.57 -15.55
N ASN A 15 -2.44 -13.83 -15.14
CA ASN A 15 -3.04 -12.78 -15.95
C ASN A 15 -3.44 -11.59 -15.08
N LYS A 16 -2.88 -10.41 -15.40
CA LYS A 16 -3.15 -9.15 -14.68
C LYS A 16 -4.64 -8.76 -14.66
N ASP A 17 -5.41 -9.11 -15.69
CA ASP A 17 -6.82 -8.75 -15.82
C ASP A 17 -7.74 -9.61 -14.97
N ASN A 18 -7.29 -10.81 -14.61
CA ASN A 18 -8.00 -11.76 -13.75
C ASN A 18 -7.56 -11.69 -12.29
N TYR A 19 -6.43 -11.02 -12.00
CA TYR A 19 -5.88 -10.99 -10.65
C TYR A 19 -6.84 -10.33 -9.67
N TYR A 20 -7.09 -11.01 -8.54
CA TYR A 20 -8.05 -10.60 -7.51
C TYR A 20 -7.86 -9.15 -7.04
N MET A 21 -6.60 -8.71 -6.89
CA MET A 21 -6.31 -7.35 -6.41
C MET A 21 -6.80 -6.25 -7.34
N ARG A 22 -7.05 -6.53 -8.61
CA ARG A 22 -7.72 -5.58 -9.52
C ARG A 22 -9.07 -5.12 -8.96
N ARG A 23 -9.86 -6.07 -8.47
CA ARG A 23 -11.18 -5.76 -7.88
C ARG A 23 -11.04 -5.00 -6.57
N VAL A 24 -10.03 -5.35 -5.76
CA VAL A 24 -9.75 -4.65 -4.49
C VAL A 24 -9.37 -3.19 -4.75
N TYR A 25 -8.46 -2.92 -5.68
CA TYR A 25 -8.04 -1.55 -6.00
C TYR A 25 -9.20 -0.73 -6.58
N LEU A 26 -10.00 -1.32 -7.47
CA LEU A 26 -11.20 -0.68 -7.98
C LEU A 26 -12.23 -0.41 -6.88
N ALA A 27 -12.38 -1.32 -5.92
CA ALA A 27 -13.28 -1.12 -4.79
C ALA A 27 -12.86 0.07 -3.92
N CYS A 28 -11.55 0.28 -3.72
CA CYS A 28 -11.05 1.47 -3.01
C CYS A 28 -11.45 2.77 -3.72
N VAL A 29 -11.28 2.85 -5.04
CA VAL A 29 -11.72 4.02 -5.83
C VAL A 29 -13.24 4.19 -5.74
N ARG A 30 -14.01 3.10 -5.86
CA ARG A 30 -15.49 3.15 -5.72
C ARG A 30 -15.94 3.58 -4.32
N SER A 31 -15.15 3.28 -3.29
CA SER A 31 -15.43 3.79 -1.95
C SER A 31 -15.30 5.32 -1.90
N ILE A 32 -14.35 5.91 -2.62
CA ILE A 32 -14.26 7.37 -2.75
C ILE A 32 -15.48 7.93 -3.50
N ASP A 33 -15.93 7.27 -4.59
CA ASP A 33 -17.17 7.67 -5.29
C ASP A 33 -18.37 7.73 -4.33
N PHE A 34 -18.51 6.69 -3.51
CA PHE A 34 -19.57 6.63 -2.52
C PHE A 34 -19.44 7.74 -1.46
N LEU A 35 -18.28 7.88 -0.83
CA LEU A 35 -18.05 8.87 0.22
C LEU A 35 -18.30 10.31 -0.29
N THR A 36 -17.84 10.62 -1.49
CA THR A 36 -18.00 11.95 -2.08
C THR A 36 -19.40 12.23 -2.63
N SER A 37 -20.27 11.20 -2.69
CA SER A 37 -21.69 11.37 -3.01
C SER A 37 -22.58 11.64 -1.81
N LEU A 38 -22.05 11.48 -0.58
CA LEU A 38 -22.82 11.70 0.64
C LEU A 38 -22.99 13.20 0.91
N PRO A 39 -24.18 13.64 1.36
CA PRO A 39 -24.44 15.04 1.70
C PRO A 39 -23.61 15.55 2.88
N GLU A 40 -23.09 14.64 3.71
CA GLU A 40 -22.23 14.95 4.85
C GLU A 40 -20.78 15.24 4.48
N TRP A 41 -20.38 14.93 3.24
CA TRP A 41 -19.02 15.25 2.79
C TRP A 41 -18.82 16.77 2.69
N ASP A 42 -17.71 17.25 3.24
CA ASP A 42 -17.37 18.68 3.30
C ASP A 42 -17.00 19.30 1.94
N GLY A 43 -16.96 18.50 0.87
CA GLY A 43 -16.55 18.91 -0.48
C GLY A 43 -15.06 19.20 -0.64
N LYS A 44 -14.22 18.95 0.36
CA LYS A 44 -12.81 19.35 0.37
C LYS A 44 -11.86 18.23 0.74
N ASN A 45 -12.16 17.48 1.80
CA ASN A 45 -11.22 16.55 2.38
C ASN A 45 -11.57 15.10 2.03
N VAL A 46 -10.61 14.39 1.44
CA VAL A 46 -10.61 12.94 1.29
C VAL A 46 -9.24 12.45 1.73
N ILE A 47 -9.16 11.89 2.92
CA ILE A 47 -7.91 11.38 3.49
C ILE A 47 -7.98 9.87 3.53
N VAL A 48 -6.94 9.22 3.01
CA VAL A 48 -6.81 7.76 3.03
C VAL A 48 -5.74 7.35 4.05
N GLN A 49 -6.08 6.38 4.90
CA GLN A 49 -5.19 5.88 5.94
C GLN A 49 -5.28 4.37 6.05
N GLY A 50 -4.15 3.72 6.35
CA GLY A 50 -4.15 2.30 6.64
C GLY A 50 -2.79 1.75 7.05
N GLY A 51 -2.82 0.55 7.66
CA GLY A 51 -1.64 -0.22 8.02
C GLY A 51 -1.54 -1.50 7.20
N SER A 52 -0.33 -1.99 6.97
CA SER A 52 -0.06 -3.24 6.26
C SER A 52 -0.70 -3.27 4.86
N GLN A 53 -1.58 -4.21 4.58
CA GLN A 53 -2.37 -4.22 3.35
C GLN A 53 -3.22 -2.93 3.21
N GLY A 54 -3.77 -2.41 4.30
CA GLY A 54 -4.48 -1.12 4.31
C GLY A 54 -3.57 0.05 3.94
N GLY A 55 -2.31 0.05 4.39
CA GLY A 55 -1.30 1.03 4.01
C GLY A 55 -0.97 0.98 2.51
N ALA A 56 -0.86 -0.24 1.96
CA ALA A 56 -0.74 -0.45 0.53
C ALA A 56 -1.94 0.13 -0.23
N LEU A 57 -3.18 -0.18 0.22
CA LEU A 57 -4.40 0.30 -0.41
C LEU A 57 -4.56 1.81 -0.31
N ALA A 58 -4.11 2.44 0.79
CA ALA A 58 -4.09 3.89 0.92
C ALA A 58 -3.18 4.54 -0.13
N LEU A 59 -1.95 4.05 -0.29
CA LEU A 59 -1.02 4.54 -1.31
C LEU A 59 -1.53 4.31 -2.74
N ILE A 60 -2.13 3.15 -3.00
CA ILE A 60 -2.70 2.83 -4.31
C ILE A 60 -3.86 3.78 -4.62
N THR A 61 -4.77 3.98 -3.67
CA THR A 61 -5.90 4.89 -3.83
C THR A 61 -5.44 6.32 -4.09
N ALA A 62 -4.45 6.79 -3.30
CA ALA A 62 -3.84 8.11 -3.50
C ALA A 62 -3.15 8.27 -4.88
N GLY A 63 -2.63 7.18 -5.44
CA GLY A 63 -2.02 7.18 -6.78
C GLY A 63 -3.02 7.05 -7.93
N LEU A 64 -4.25 6.60 -7.65
CA LEU A 64 -5.30 6.37 -8.65
C LEU A 64 -6.36 7.47 -8.69
N ASP A 65 -6.68 8.09 -7.54
CA ASP A 65 -7.80 9.02 -7.40
C ASP A 65 -7.32 10.41 -6.98
N THR A 66 -7.50 11.37 -7.86
CA THR A 66 -7.06 12.77 -7.65
C THR A 66 -7.91 13.54 -6.62
N ARG A 67 -9.04 12.99 -6.18
CA ARG A 67 -9.87 13.56 -5.10
C ARG A 67 -9.23 13.36 -3.73
N VAL A 68 -8.32 12.39 -3.59
CA VAL A 68 -7.58 12.18 -2.34
C VAL A 68 -6.70 13.40 -2.08
N THR A 69 -6.77 13.93 -0.86
CA THR A 69 -6.08 15.18 -0.46
C THR A 69 -4.90 14.95 0.46
N ALA A 70 -4.85 13.82 1.17
CA ALA A 70 -3.71 13.41 1.99
C ALA A 70 -3.70 11.88 2.18
N CYS A 71 -2.52 11.31 2.42
CA CYS A 71 -2.32 9.87 2.59
C CYS A 71 -1.47 9.57 3.82
N VAL A 72 -1.90 8.61 4.64
CA VAL A 72 -1.13 8.05 5.75
C VAL A 72 -0.98 6.54 5.54
N ALA A 73 0.25 6.07 5.39
CA ALA A 73 0.53 4.66 5.17
C ALA A 73 1.50 4.11 6.21
N ASN A 74 1.04 3.14 6.99
CA ASN A 74 1.85 2.49 8.00
C ASN A 74 2.30 1.10 7.52
N HIS A 75 3.60 0.80 7.60
CA HIS A 75 4.26 -0.45 7.17
C HIS A 75 3.58 -1.11 5.95
N PRO A 76 3.52 -0.42 4.79
CA PRO A 76 2.71 -0.87 3.67
C PRO A 76 3.18 -2.20 3.09
N ALA A 77 2.24 -3.12 2.89
CA ALA A 77 2.45 -4.37 2.17
C ALA A 77 2.51 -4.14 0.64
N LEU A 78 2.58 -5.21 -0.14
CA LEU A 78 2.50 -5.23 -1.60
C LEU A 78 3.53 -4.31 -2.30
N SER A 79 4.65 -4.04 -1.65
CA SER A 79 5.70 -3.12 -2.12
C SER A 79 6.96 -3.88 -2.47
N ASP A 80 7.57 -3.60 -3.61
CA ASP A 80 8.80 -4.28 -4.09
C ASP A 80 8.67 -5.82 -4.06
N MET A 81 7.51 -6.32 -4.47
CA MET A 81 7.20 -7.75 -4.36
C MET A 81 8.21 -8.64 -5.10
N ALA A 82 8.75 -8.16 -6.22
CA ALA A 82 9.78 -8.85 -7.01
C ALA A 82 11.22 -8.55 -6.55
N GLY A 83 11.42 -7.73 -5.53
CA GLY A 83 12.73 -7.35 -4.99
C GLY A 83 13.60 -8.54 -4.60
N TYR A 84 12.97 -9.64 -4.25
CA TYR A 84 13.62 -10.92 -3.98
C TYR A 84 14.54 -11.41 -5.12
N LYS A 85 14.15 -11.16 -6.38
CA LYS A 85 14.95 -11.49 -7.58
C LYS A 85 16.23 -10.62 -7.68
N ALA A 86 16.26 -9.49 -7.00
CA ALA A 86 17.40 -8.58 -6.96
C ALA A 86 18.15 -8.62 -5.61
N GLY A 87 18.03 -9.71 -4.87
CA GLY A 87 18.72 -9.93 -3.59
C GLY A 87 18.18 -9.08 -2.41
N ARG A 88 17.00 -8.48 -2.54
CA ARG A 88 16.33 -7.75 -1.46
C ARG A 88 15.34 -8.66 -0.72
N ALA A 89 14.82 -8.20 0.42
CA ALA A 89 13.88 -8.98 1.22
C ALA A 89 12.56 -9.30 0.46
N GLY A 90 12.15 -8.43 -0.47
CA GLY A 90 10.87 -8.52 -1.17
C GLY A 90 9.69 -8.26 -0.24
N GLY A 91 8.59 -7.78 -0.80
CA GLY A 91 7.42 -7.40 -0.03
C GLY A 91 6.45 -8.55 0.27
N TYR A 92 5.71 -8.39 1.36
CA TYR A 92 4.57 -9.25 1.66
C TYR A 92 3.57 -9.26 0.46
N PRO A 93 3.01 -10.41 0.11
CA PRO A 93 2.99 -11.69 0.82
C PRO A 93 4.10 -12.67 0.42
N HIS A 94 5.25 -12.19 -0.01
CA HIS A 94 6.45 -13.01 -0.27
C HIS A 94 6.24 -14.13 -1.29
N PHE A 95 5.45 -13.90 -2.30
CA PHE A 95 5.10 -14.91 -3.33
C PHE A 95 6.31 -15.56 -3.98
N PHE A 96 7.33 -14.75 -4.28
CA PHE A 96 8.50 -15.22 -5.02
C PHE A 96 9.53 -15.98 -4.18
N ARG A 97 9.26 -16.18 -2.89
CA ARG A 97 10.01 -17.12 -2.04
C ARG A 97 9.59 -18.57 -2.29
N VAL A 98 8.46 -18.80 -2.95
CA VAL A 98 7.94 -20.14 -3.26
C VAL A 98 8.41 -20.57 -4.64
N ALA A 99 8.98 -21.77 -4.74
CA ALA A 99 9.46 -22.32 -6.01
C ALA A 99 8.35 -22.36 -7.06
N GLY A 100 8.67 -21.99 -8.29
CA GLY A 100 7.72 -21.95 -9.42
C GLY A 100 6.75 -20.75 -9.42
N MET A 101 6.91 -19.82 -8.47
CA MET A 101 6.08 -18.60 -8.42
C MET A 101 6.70 -17.41 -9.16
N ASP A 102 7.88 -17.57 -9.73
CA ASP A 102 8.65 -16.52 -10.41
C ASP A 102 8.66 -16.65 -11.94
N THR A 103 7.59 -17.22 -12.52
CA THR A 103 7.40 -17.26 -13.97
C THR A 103 7.24 -15.85 -14.54
N ALA A 104 7.54 -15.65 -15.82
CA ALA A 104 7.46 -14.36 -16.49
C ALA A 104 6.05 -13.72 -16.35
N ASP A 105 5.00 -14.50 -16.52
CA ASP A 105 3.61 -14.01 -16.41
C ASP A 105 3.28 -13.52 -15.01
N LYS A 106 3.71 -14.28 -13.96
CA LYS A 106 3.50 -13.89 -12.57
C LYS A 106 4.30 -12.65 -12.20
N LEU A 107 5.55 -12.56 -12.64
CA LEU A 107 6.38 -11.36 -12.42
C LEU A 107 5.76 -10.15 -13.08
N ASN A 108 5.30 -10.28 -14.33
CA ASN A 108 4.63 -9.21 -15.06
C ASN A 108 3.33 -8.78 -14.38
N THR A 109 2.50 -9.74 -13.97
CA THR A 109 1.26 -9.45 -13.23
C THR A 109 1.56 -8.71 -11.92
N MET A 110 2.53 -9.18 -11.14
CA MET A 110 2.87 -8.53 -9.87
C MET A 110 3.44 -7.13 -10.07
N ALA A 111 4.19 -6.88 -11.14
CA ALA A 111 4.68 -5.54 -11.47
C ALA A 111 3.53 -4.54 -11.71
N TYR A 112 2.39 -4.98 -12.26
CA TYR A 112 1.19 -4.15 -12.42
C TYR A 112 0.56 -3.73 -11.09
N TYR A 113 0.70 -4.55 -10.04
CA TYR A 113 0.03 -4.37 -8.76
C TYR A 113 0.97 -3.95 -7.63
N ASP A 114 2.25 -3.75 -7.93
CA ASP A 114 3.23 -3.30 -6.94
C ASP A 114 2.98 -1.83 -6.56
N VAL A 115 2.88 -1.57 -5.26
CA VAL A 115 2.62 -0.24 -4.68
C VAL A 115 3.62 0.80 -5.17
N VAL A 116 4.88 0.41 -5.41
CA VAL A 116 5.95 1.32 -5.87
C VAL A 116 5.54 2.06 -7.15
N ASN A 117 4.79 1.40 -8.04
CA ASN A 117 4.35 2.01 -9.30
C ASN A 117 3.21 3.03 -9.10
N PHE A 118 2.37 2.84 -8.11
CA PHE A 118 1.32 3.79 -7.73
C PHE A 118 1.91 4.97 -6.96
N ALA A 119 2.84 4.72 -6.05
CA ALA A 119 3.51 5.74 -5.25
C ALA A 119 4.18 6.83 -6.12
N ARG A 120 4.75 6.45 -7.26
CA ARG A 120 5.32 7.40 -8.25
C ARG A 120 4.33 8.45 -8.76
N ARG A 121 3.03 8.15 -8.70
CA ARG A 121 1.95 9.00 -9.21
C ARG A 121 1.40 9.96 -8.16
N ILE A 122 1.68 9.72 -6.88
CA ILE A 122 1.16 10.52 -5.77
C ILE A 122 1.75 11.93 -5.82
N LYS A 123 0.88 12.95 -5.69
CA LYS A 123 1.26 14.38 -5.69
C LYS A 123 0.81 15.11 -4.42
N ILE A 124 0.09 14.42 -3.55
CA ILE A 124 -0.49 14.97 -2.32
C ILE A 124 0.43 14.71 -1.12
N PRO A 125 0.30 15.47 -0.02
CA PRO A 125 1.02 15.21 1.22
C PRO A 125 0.85 13.76 1.67
N THR A 126 1.96 13.10 1.94
CA THR A 126 1.99 11.68 2.31
C THR A 126 2.86 11.46 3.54
N TYR A 127 2.32 10.81 4.53
CA TYR A 127 3.03 10.40 5.75
C TYR A 127 3.17 8.89 5.79
N MET A 128 4.40 8.43 5.98
CA MET A 128 4.68 7.00 6.10
C MET A 128 5.32 6.68 7.43
N THR A 129 4.93 5.54 8.02
CA THR A 129 5.55 5.05 9.25
C THR A 129 5.87 3.56 9.14
N TRP A 130 7.00 3.11 9.70
CA TRP A 130 7.38 1.69 9.72
C TRP A 130 8.42 1.41 10.80
N GLY A 131 8.55 0.14 11.18
CA GLY A 131 9.54 -0.35 12.12
C GLY A 131 10.79 -0.94 11.44
N TYR A 132 11.95 -0.85 12.10
CA TYR A 132 13.16 -1.48 11.58
C TYR A 132 13.18 -3.00 11.71
N ASN A 133 12.44 -3.54 12.68
CA ASN A 133 12.40 -4.99 12.93
C ASN A 133 11.22 -5.69 12.25
N ASP A 134 10.51 -5.01 11.35
CA ASP A 134 9.39 -5.60 10.62
C ASP A 134 9.90 -6.64 9.60
N ASP A 135 9.64 -7.92 9.87
CA ASP A 135 9.97 -9.05 9.00
C ASP A 135 8.82 -9.42 8.04
N THR A 136 7.63 -8.95 8.33
CA THR A 136 6.42 -9.16 7.51
C THR A 136 6.40 -8.21 6.32
N CYS A 137 6.56 -6.90 6.58
CA CYS A 137 6.77 -5.87 5.57
C CYS A 137 8.15 -5.24 5.77
N PRO A 138 9.22 -5.86 5.27
CA PRO A 138 10.57 -5.45 5.58
C PRO A 138 10.83 -3.97 5.32
N PRO A 139 11.58 -3.26 6.17
CA PRO A 139 11.79 -1.82 6.06
C PRO A 139 12.35 -1.39 4.71
N THR A 140 13.13 -2.24 4.03
CA THR A 140 13.62 -1.99 2.67
C THR A 140 12.49 -1.71 1.68
N THR A 141 11.34 -2.38 1.83
CA THR A 141 10.17 -2.18 0.95
C THR A 141 9.49 -0.84 1.22
N SER A 142 9.41 -0.42 2.49
CA SER A 142 8.89 0.90 2.88
C SER A 142 9.81 2.03 2.39
N TYR A 143 11.13 1.86 2.51
CA TYR A 143 12.10 2.81 1.96
C TYR A 143 11.99 2.96 0.44
N ILE A 144 11.80 1.88 -0.30
CA ILE A 144 11.64 1.93 -1.76
C ILE A 144 10.40 2.75 -2.11
N VAL A 145 9.27 2.53 -1.44
CA VAL A 145 8.05 3.33 -1.63
C VAL A 145 8.33 4.80 -1.30
N TYR A 146 8.89 5.07 -0.12
CA TYR A 146 9.18 6.43 0.32
C TYR A 146 10.09 7.17 -0.65
N ASN A 147 11.13 6.51 -1.15
CA ASN A 147 12.11 7.12 -2.05
C ASN A 147 11.51 7.51 -3.41
N VAL A 148 10.53 6.77 -3.92
CA VAL A 148 9.91 7.06 -5.22
C VAL A 148 8.76 8.08 -5.13
N LEU A 149 8.28 8.40 -3.93
CA LEU A 149 7.31 9.48 -3.73
C LEU A 149 7.92 10.82 -4.18
N ASN A 150 7.26 11.49 -5.10
CA ASN A 150 7.62 12.82 -5.59
C ASN A 150 6.52 13.83 -5.23
N CYS A 151 6.33 14.02 -3.92
CA CYS A 151 5.32 14.86 -3.30
C CYS A 151 5.84 15.36 -1.94
N PRO A 152 5.18 16.31 -1.28
CA PRO A 152 5.45 16.62 0.13
C PRO A 152 5.31 15.34 0.95
N LYS A 153 6.38 14.93 1.64
CA LYS A 153 6.40 13.66 2.37
C LYS A 153 7.11 13.77 3.69
N GLU A 154 6.59 13.05 4.67
CA GLU A 154 7.18 12.90 6.01
C GLU A 154 7.29 11.40 6.34
N ALA A 155 8.22 11.03 7.20
CA ALA A 155 8.32 9.67 7.70
C ALA A 155 8.63 9.64 9.19
N LEU A 156 8.09 8.63 9.89
CA LEU A 156 8.51 8.23 11.22
C LEU A 156 8.96 6.77 11.16
N ILE A 157 10.21 6.54 11.53
CA ILE A 157 10.80 5.21 11.58
C ILE A 157 11.00 4.86 13.04
N THR A 158 10.40 3.76 13.48
CA THR A 158 10.49 3.29 14.86
C THR A 158 11.57 2.22 14.99
N PRO A 159 12.64 2.43 15.78
CA PRO A 159 13.79 1.52 15.82
C PRO A 159 13.48 0.11 16.30
N ILE A 160 12.49 -0.03 17.19
CA ILE A 160 12.21 -1.30 17.88
C ILE A 160 10.93 -2.02 17.40
N ASN A 161 10.09 -1.35 16.62
CA ASN A 161 8.84 -1.97 16.19
C ASN A 161 9.07 -3.03 15.12
N GLU A 162 8.33 -4.10 15.26
CA GLU A 162 8.09 -5.11 14.24
C GLU A 162 6.87 -4.71 13.40
N HIS A 163 6.03 -5.67 13.01
CA HIS A 163 4.80 -5.41 12.24
C HIS A 163 3.63 -4.94 13.13
N TRP A 164 3.87 -3.90 13.91
CA TRP A 164 2.86 -3.30 14.79
C TRP A 164 3.10 -1.79 14.97
N THR A 165 2.06 -1.08 15.38
CA THR A 165 2.06 0.36 15.59
C THR A 165 1.82 0.67 17.05
N SER A 166 2.63 1.56 17.62
CA SER A 166 2.40 2.04 18.99
C SER A 166 1.27 3.08 19.03
N GLU A 167 0.59 3.21 20.17
CA GLU A 167 -0.42 4.25 20.39
C GLU A 167 0.12 5.65 20.11
N ALA A 168 1.38 5.91 20.48
CA ALA A 168 2.03 7.19 20.20
C ALA A 168 2.16 7.46 18.70
N THR A 169 2.46 6.43 17.88
CA THR A 169 2.52 6.54 16.44
C THR A 169 1.13 6.77 15.85
N GLU A 170 0.12 6.05 16.33
CA GLU A 170 -1.27 6.24 15.89
C GLU A 170 -1.78 7.64 16.22
N TYR A 171 -1.47 8.13 17.42
CA TYR A 171 -1.78 9.52 17.79
C TYR A 171 -1.05 10.52 16.89
N GLY A 172 0.20 10.23 16.54
CA GLY A 172 0.97 11.01 15.55
C GLY A 172 0.30 11.07 14.19
N HIS A 173 -0.29 9.95 13.71
CA HIS A 173 -1.10 9.93 12.47
C HIS A 173 -2.28 10.90 12.56
N LEU A 174 -3.03 10.88 13.66
CA LEU A 174 -4.18 11.77 13.85
C LEU A 174 -3.77 13.23 13.88
N LEU A 175 -2.68 13.58 14.57
CA LEU A 175 -2.15 14.95 14.60
C LEU A 175 -1.67 15.39 13.21
N TRP A 176 -1.04 14.51 12.46
CA TRP A 176 -0.60 14.81 11.10
C TRP A 176 -1.81 15.04 10.19
N ILE A 177 -2.82 14.18 10.25
CA ILE A 177 -4.08 14.33 9.51
C ILE A 177 -4.72 15.68 9.82
N LYS A 178 -4.85 16.03 11.13
CA LYS A 178 -5.44 17.29 11.57
C LYS A 178 -4.74 18.51 10.96
N ARG A 179 -3.42 18.48 10.80
CA ARG A 179 -2.64 19.56 10.18
C ARG A 179 -2.91 19.72 8.67
N HIS A 180 -3.41 18.66 8.02
CA HIS A 180 -3.64 18.62 6.57
C HIS A 180 -5.13 18.71 6.17
N LEU A 181 -6.03 18.92 7.12
CA LEU A 181 -7.42 19.29 6.83
C LEU A 181 -7.47 20.71 6.26
N LYS A 182 -8.31 20.87 5.20
CA LYS A 182 -8.52 22.14 4.48
C LYS A 182 -9.79 22.86 4.95
#